data_972705d7733a0600d04a58ca003cca43
#
_entry.id   972705d7733a0600d04a58ca003cca43
#
_cell.length_a   1.000
_cell.length_b   1.000
_cell.length_c   1.000
_cell.angle_alpha   90.00
_cell.angle_beta   90.00
_cell.angle_gamma   90.00
#
_symmetry.space_group_name_H-M   'P 1'
#
loop_
_entity.id
_entity.type
_entity.pdbx_description
1 polymer ?
#
loop_
_entity_poly.entity_id
_entity_poly.type
_entity_poly.pdbx_seq_one_letter_code
_entity_poly.pdbx_strand_id
1 'polypeptide(L)'
;CIDGIPLGGQGGITPDPDFLASVTADPNCFSFIETIPAGFVPRFGGDNEDQAIAVGLRGTIGMGSGLNYDISAQRGSNKTDFFINNTINASLGPNTPRNFIPGGQEQTETVYNLDLSYGFEVGLASELNIAVGAEYREEEFDLFAGDEASYILGPLASQGFSSSSNGFGGFPRNTSAEQDN
;
A
#
# COMPACT_ATOMS: atom_id res chain seq x y z
N CYS A 1 23.77 26.02 -11.90
CA CYS A 1 22.47 25.89 -12.54
C CYS A 1 21.47 26.86 -11.95
N ILE A 2 20.57 27.36 -12.76
CA ILE A 2 19.57 28.35 -12.39
C ILE A 2 18.42 27.62 -11.63
N ASP A 3 17.82 28.29 -10.68
CA ASP A 3 16.68 27.77 -9.90
C ASP A 3 15.45 27.56 -10.79
N GLY A 4 15.15 26.30 -11.08
CA GLY A 4 13.98 25.86 -11.82
C GLY A 4 14.03 26.04 -13.32
N ILE A 5 13.30 25.22 -14.05
CA ILE A 5 13.08 25.33 -15.49
C ILE A 5 11.73 26.04 -15.71
N PRO A 6 11.68 27.15 -16.47
CA PRO A 6 10.43 27.79 -16.82
C PRO A 6 9.51 26.80 -17.53
N LEU A 7 8.27 26.69 -17.04
CA LEU A 7 7.26 25.83 -17.60
C LEU A 7 6.22 26.68 -18.31
N GLY A 8 5.87 26.32 -19.54
CA GLY A 8 4.88 26.97 -20.37
C GLY A 8 3.92 25.97 -20.99
N GLY A 9 3.23 26.40 -22.05
CA GLY A 9 2.25 25.57 -22.76
C GLY A 9 0.94 25.35 -22.02
N GLN A 10 0.09 24.50 -22.56
CA GLN A 10 -1.21 24.19 -21.98
C GLN A 10 -1.03 23.39 -20.68
N GLY A 11 -1.50 23.94 -19.56
CA GLY A 11 -1.35 23.35 -18.23
C GLY A 11 -0.03 23.66 -17.51
N GLY A 12 0.88 24.48 -18.10
CA GLY A 12 2.12 24.88 -17.44
C GLY A 12 3.10 23.74 -17.17
N ILE A 13 3.06 22.69 -17.99
CA ILE A 13 3.87 21.47 -17.79
C ILE A 13 4.94 21.26 -18.86
N THR A 14 4.98 22.10 -19.88
CA THR A 14 5.96 22.00 -20.98
C THR A 14 7.19 22.84 -20.66
N PRO A 15 8.41 22.26 -20.56
CA PRO A 15 9.62 23.03 -20.39
C PRO A 15 9.85 23.98 -21.56
N ASP A 16 10.37 25.18 -21.26
CA ASP A 16 10.79 26.10 -22.29
C ASP A 16 11.96 25.50 -23.10
N PRO A 17 11.83 25.32 -24.42
CA PRO A 17 12.82 24.60 -25.22
C PRO A 17 14.18 25.34 -25.31
N ASP A 18 14.18 26.67 -25.34
CA ASP A 18 15.41 27.43 -25.42
C ASP A 18 16.17 27.42 -24.09
N PHE A 19 15.41 27.48 -22.99
CA PHE A 19 15.95 27.32 -21.65
C PHE A 19 16.51 25.90 -21.42
N LEU A 20 15.79 24.88 -21.87
CA LEU A 20 16.23 23.47 -21.76
C LEU A 20 17.51 23.24 -22.57
N ALA A 21 17.63 23.85 -23.77
CA ALA A 21 18.83 23.79 -24.58
C ALA A 21 20.01 24.47 -23.87
N SER A 22 19.81 25.62 -23.21
CA SER A 22 20.83 26.31 -22.45
C SER A 22 21.33 25.50 -21.24
N VAL A 23 20.42 24.84 -20.53
CA VAL A 23 20.77 23.95 -19.41
C VAL A 23 21.58 22.75 -19.90
N THR A 24 21.22 22.17 -21.04
CA THR A 24 21.93 21.03 -21.63
C THR A 24 23.34 21.42 -22.10
N ALA A 25 23.52 22.66 -22.53
CA ALA A 25 24.82 23.18 -22.99
C ALA A 25 25.77 23.63 -21.85
N ASP A 26 25.24 23.83 -20.63
CA ASP A 26 26.01 24.27 -19.46
C ASP A 26 26.63 23.06 -18.74
N PRO A 27 27.97 22.91 -18.74
CA PRO A 27 28.65 21.80 -18.09
C PRO A 27 28.48 21.80 -16.55
N ASN A 28 27.97 22.86 -15.93
CA ASN A 28 27.68 22.94 -14.51
C ASN A 28 26.24 22.54 -14.20
N CYS A 29 25.42 22.27 -15.21
CA CYS A 29 24.04 21.81 -15.06
C CYS A 29 23.93 20.32 -15.34
N PHE A 30 23.29 19.58 -14.42
CA PHE A 30 23.01 18.17 -14.66
C PHE A 30 21.72 18.02 -15.48
N SER A 31 21.77 17.13 -16.48
CA SER A 31 20.61 16.72 -17.27
C SER A 31 20.56 15.19 -17.40
N PHE A 32 19.38 14.60 -17.21
CA PHE A 32 19.19 13.15 -17.41
C PHE A 32 19.33 12.71 -18.88
N ILE A 33 19.31 13.64 -19.84
CA ILE A 33 19.57 13.34 -21.25
C ILE A 33 20.97 12.73 -21.43
N GLU A 34 21.95 13.12 -20.60
CA GLU A 34 23.31 12.56 -20.64
C GLU A 34 23.38 11.12 -20.16
N THR A 35 22.60 10.78 -19.16
CA THR A 35 22.62 9.44 -18.55
C THR A 35 21.52 8.51 -19.08
N ILE A 36 20.43 9.07 -19.58
CA ILE A 36 19.26 8.35 -20.07
C ILE A 36 18.72 8.98 -21.36
N PRO A 37 19.51 9.01 -22.45
CA PRO A 37 19.15 9.74 -23.66
C PRO A 37 17.89 9.22 -24.36
N ALA A 38 17.58 7.94 -24.19
CA ALA A 38 16.38 7.29 -24.75
C ALA A 38 15.16 7.34 -23.82
N GLY A 39 15.30 7.97 -22.64
CA GLY A 39 14.29 7.88 -21.59
C GLY A 39 14.23 6.51 -20.91
N PHE A 40 13.17 6.26 -20.17
CA PHE A 40 12.97 4.99 -19.44
C PHE A 40 11.49 4.73 -19.22
N VAL A 41 11.16 3.45 -18.99
CA VAL A 41 9.81 3.02 -18.66
C VAL A 41 9.83 2.40 -17.26
N PRO A 42 9.26 3.05 -16.26
CA PRO A 42 9.17 2.51 -14.91
C PRO A 42 8.30 1.24 -14.89
N ARG A 43 8.64 0.31 -14.00
CA ARG A 43 7.83 -0.87 -13.69
C ARG A 43 7.52 -0.86 -12.21
N PHE A 44 6.28 -0.52 -11.88
CA PHE A 44 5.74 -0.58 -10.53
C PHE A 44 5.02 -1.91 -10.32
N GLY A 45 5.15 -2.49 -9.14
CA GLY A 45 4.44 -3.70 -8.74
C GLY A 45 4.51 -3.91 -7.23
N GLY A 46 3.90 -4.99 -6.78
CA GLY A 46 3.94 -5.43 -5.39
C GLY A 46 3.96 -6.95 -5.32
N ASP A 47 4.70 -7.47 -4.39
CA ASP A 47 4.67 -8.87 -3.99
C ASP A 47 3.68 -9.01 -2.84
N ASN A 48 2.62 -9.81 -3.07
CA ASN A 48 1.55 -10.02 -2.10
C ASN A 48 1.72 -11.37 -1.42
N GLU A 49 1.58 -11.38 -0.11
CA GLU A 49 1.53 -12.58 0.72
C GLU A 49 0.24 -12.58 1.52
N ASP A 50 -0.56 -13.64 1.34
CA ASP A 50 -1.81 -13.87 2.05
C ASP A 50 -1.66 -15.09 2.96
N GLN A 51 -2.05 -14.94 4.22
CA GLN A 51 -2.09 -16.03 5.19
C GLN A 51 -3.40 -16.01 5.94
N ALA A 52 -3.99 -17.19 6.17
CA ALA A 52 -5.18 -17.30 6.99
C ALA A 52 -5.21 -18.63 7.75
N ILE A 53 -5.71 -18.55 8.97
CA ILE A 53 -6.06 -19.72 9.78
C ILE A 53 -7.44 -19.52 10.36
N ALA A 54 -8.27 -20.59 10.31
CA ALA A 54 -9.59 -20.62 10.96
C ALA A 54 -9.71 -21.91 11.75
N VAL A 55 -10.24 -21.79 12.95
CA VAL A 55 -10.57 -22.92 13.83
C VAL A 55 -11.97 -22.73 14.38
N GLY A 56 -12.71 -23.82 14.51
CA GLY A 56 -14.08 -23.74 15.03
C GLY A 56 -14.56 -25.06 15.56
N LEU A 57 -15.62 -24.97 16.34
CA LEU A 57 -16.33 -26.10 16.89
C LEU A 57 -17.82 -25.86 16.75
N ARG A 58 -18.53 -26.82 16.15
CA ARG A 58 -19.98 -26.79 16.00
C ARG A 58 -20.59 -28.09 16.47
N GLY A 59 -21.80 -27.99 16.99
CA GLY A 59 -22.50 -29.18 17.45
C GLY A 59 -23.88 -28.87 17.98
N THR A 60 -24.50 -29.90 18.60
CA THR A 60 -25.80 -29.80 19.23
C THR A 60 -25.72 -30.36 20.66
N ILE A 61 -26.24 -29.62 21.62
CA ILE A 61 -26.30 -30.00 23.03
C ILE A 61 -27.75 -30.28 23.40
N GLY A 62 -28.01 -31.42 24.01
CA GLY A 62 -29.35 -31.84 24.47
C GLY A 62 -29.99 -32.91 23.60
N MET A 63 -31.24 -33.25 23.90
CA MET A 63 -32.08 -34.20 23.16
C MET A 63 -33.19 -33.48 22.40
N GLY A 64 -33.71 -34.11 21.37
CA GLY A 64 -34.69 -33.48 20.46
C GLY A 64 -34.01 -32.51 19.51
N SER A 65 -34.62 -31.34 19.29
CA SER A 65 -34.03 -30.27 18.44
C SER A 65 -32.71 -29.73 18.98
N GLY A 66 -32.52 -29.80 20.31
CA GLY A 66 -31.31 -29.40 20.99
C GLY A 66 -30.89 -27.94 20.76
N LEU A 67 -29.89 -27.47 21.49
CA LEU A 67 -29.23 -26.20 21.26
C LEU A 67 -28.09 -26.41 20.27
N ASN A 68 -28.24 -25.88 19.08
CA ASN A 68 -27.14 -25.86 18.10
C ASN A 68 -26.21 -24.70 18.42
N TYR A 69 -24.90 -24.93 18.30
CA TYR A 69 -23.87 -23.93 18.50
C TYR A 69 -22.82 -24.02 17.40
N ASP A 70 -22.27 -22.87 17.02
CA ASP A 70 -21.09 -22.73 16.22
C ASP A 70 -20.21 -21.66 16.86
N ILE A 71 -18.97 -22.00 17.18
CA ILE A 71 -17.99 -21.13 17.78
C ILE A 71 -16.77 -21.20 16.89
N SER A 72 -16.30 -20.06 16.38
CA SER A 72 -15.11 -20.01 15.55
C SER A 72 -14.23 -18.83 15.87
N ALA A 73 -12.95 -18.99 15.54
CA ALA A 73 -11.95 -17.95 15.55
C ALA A 73 -11.15 -18.04 14.26
N GLN A 74 -10.89 -16.89 13.65
CA GLN A 74 -10.03 -16.80 12.48
C GLN A 74 -9.06 -15.64 12.62
N ARG A 75 -7.87 -15.80 12.04
CA ARG A 75 -6.89 -14.74 11.84
C ARG A 75 -6.37 -14.82 10.44
N GLY A 76 -6.36 -13.68 9.74
CA GLY A 76 -5.81 -13.54 8.40
C GLY A 76 -4.90 -12.34 8.33
N SER A 77 -3.90 -12.38 7.46
CA SER A 77 -3.10 -11.22 7.11
C SER A 77 -2.88 -11.16 5.60
N ASN A 78 -2.86 -9.95 5.08
CA ASN A 78 -2.45 -9.61 3.71
C ASN A 78 -1.32 -8.61 3.79
N LYS A 79 -0.14 -9.00 3.29
CA LYS A 79 1.04 -8.15 3.21
C LYS A 79 1.38 -7.85 1.77
N THR A 80 1.69 -6.59 1.47
CA THR A 80 2.16 -6.15 0.15
C THR A 80 3.48 -5.41 0.32
N ASP A 81 4.55 -5.93 -0.25
CA ASP A 81 5.84 -5.26 -0.40
C ASP A 81 5.93 -4.67 -1.81
N PHE A 82 5.99 -3.34 -1.90
CA PHE A 82 6.04 -2.65 -3.20
C PHE A 82 7.45 -2.60 -3.76
N PHE A 83 7.55 -2.65 -5.08
CA PHE A 83 8.78 -2.37 -5.81
C PHE A 83 8.53 -1.44 -6.99
N ILE A 84 9.55 -0.65 -7.34
CA ILE A 84 9.57 0.11 -8.59
C ILE A 84 10.94 -0.01 -9.22
N ASN A 85 10.97 -0.54 -10.42
CA ASN A 85 12.18 -0.82 -11.17
C ASN A 85 12.29 0.07 -12.40
N ASN A 86 13.52 0.26 -12.87
CA ASN A 86 13.85 1.07 -14.04
C ASN A 86 13.30 2.49 -13.95
N THR A 87 13.53 3.14 -12.81
CA THR A 87 13.11 4.53 -12.53
C THR A 87 14.28 5.33 -11.94
N ILE A 88 14.02 6.52 -11.48
CA ILE A 88 14.97 7.42 -10.84
C ILE A 88 14.29 8.21 -9.73
N ASN A 89 15.05 8.63 -8.73
CA ASN A 89 14.73 9.80 -7.93
C ASN A 89 15.52 10.98 -8.53
N ALA A 90 14.83 11.85 -9.25
CA ALA A 90 15.48 12.90 -10.04
C ALA A 90 16.29 13.87 -9.17
N SER A 91 15.86 14.12 -7.94
CA SER A 91 16.57 15.03 -7.03
C SER A 91 17.96 14.53 -6.61
N LEU A 92 18.24 13.21 -6.72
CA LEU A 92 19.54 12.60 -6.43
C LEU A 92 20.52 12.74 -7.61
N GLY A 93 20.05 13.16 -8.80
CA GLY A 93 20.87 13.34 -9.98
C GLY A 93 21.57 12.05 -10.43
N PRO A 94 22.87 12.12 -10.79
CA PRO A 94 23.63 10.97 -11.30
C PRO A 94 23.77 9.82 -10.29
N ASN A 95 23.57 10.09 -9.00
CA ASN A 95 23.69 9.10 -7.93
C ASN A 95 22.37 8.37 -7.65
N THR A 96 21.32 8.62 -8.42
CA THR A 96 20.04 7.95 -8.23
C THR A 96 20.12 6.44 -8.48
N PRO A 97 19.62 5.61 -7.56
CA PRO A 97 19.36 4.20 -7.89
C PRO A 97 18.37 4.08 -9.05
N ARG A 98 18.33 2.89 -9.65
CA ARG A 98 17.39 2.58 -10.74
C ARG A 98 16.24 1.68 -10.29
N ASN A 99 16.37 1.08 -9.13
CA ASN A 99 15.38 0.20 -8.52
C ASN A 99 15.20 0.61 -7.07
N PHE A 100 13.97 0.60 -6.60
CA PHE A 100 13.59 1.02 -5.26
C PHE A 100 12.60 0.04 -4.65
N ILE A 101 12.65 -0.07 -3.33
CA ILE A 101 11.61 -0.66 -2.48
C ILE A 101 10.94 0.51 -1.75
N PRO A 102 9.84 1.05 -2.29
CA PRO A 102 9.22 2.25 -1.72
C PRO A 102 8.49 2.02 -0.40
N GLY A 103 8.45 0.79 0.08
CA GLY A 103 7.82 0.37 1.31
C GLY A 103 6.74 -0.67 1.09
N GLY A 104 5.92 -0.91 2.09
CA GLY A 104 4.87 -1.91 2.06
C GLY A 104 3.75 -1.59 3.04
N GLN A 105 2.75 -2.45 3.02
CA GLN A 105 1.62 -2.42 3.95
C GLN A 105 1.24 -3.82 4.37
N GLU A 106 0.69 -3.95 5.57
CA GLU A 106 0.10 -5.18 6.06
C GLU A 106 -1.24 -4.87 6.71
N GLN A 107 -2.25 -5.65 6.38
CA GLN A 107 -3.52 -5.66 7.07
C GLN A 107 -3.70 -7.01 7.76
N THR A 108 -4.00 -6.99 9.05
CA THR A 108 -4.33 -8.18 9.82
C THR A 108 -5.76 -8.06 10.34
N GLU A 109 -6.52 -9.14 10.22
CA GLU A 109 -7.86 -9.25 10.76
C GLU A 109 -7.94 -10.45 11.70
N THR A 110 -8.53 -10.24 12.88
CA THR A 110 -8.89 -11.33 13.82
C THR A 110 -10.37 -11.26 14.10
N VAL A 111 -11.06 -12.40 13.92
CA VAL A 111 -12.52 -12.50 14.09
C VAL A 111 -12.85 -13.65 15.02
N TYR A 112 -13.78 -13.41 15.96
CA TYR A 112 -14.38 -14.42 16.82
C TYR A 112 -15.89 -14.41 16.60
N ASN A 113 -16.46 -15.58 16.32
CA ASN A 113 -17.88 -15.77 16.10
C ASN A 113 -18.49 -16.74 17.10
N LEU A 114 -19.71 -16.45 17.53
CA LEU A 114 -20.56 -17.31 18.30
C LEU A 114 -21.98 -17.27 17.72
N ASP A 115 -22.47 -18.40 17.23
CA ASP A 115 -23.84 -18.57 16.76
C ASP A 115 -24.55 -19.66 17.56
N LEU A 116 -25.76 -19.35 18.00
CA LEU A 116 -26.63 -20.26 18.75
C LEU A 116 -27.98 -20.30 18.08
N SER A 117 -28.56 -21.49 17.97
CA SER A 117 -29.96 -21.65 17.54
C SER A 117 -30.68 -22.77 18.30
N TYR A 118 -31.96 -22.55 18.54
CA TYR A 118 -32.83 -23.52 19.25
C TYR A 118 -34.25 -23.52 18.66
N GLY A 119 -34.76 -24.72 18.43
CA GLY A 119 -36.15 -24.95 18.00
C GLY A 119 -37.08 -25.16 19.17
N PHE A 120 -38.17 -24.38 19.22
CA PHE A 120 -39.23 -24.50 20.24
C PHE A 120 -40.48 -25.11 19.63
N GLU A 121 -40.98 -26.18 20.23
CA GLU A 121 -42.30 -26.73 19.92
C GLU A 121 -43.40 -25.85 20.54
N VAL A 122 -44.04 -25.01 19.74
CA VAL A 122 -45.06 -24.05 20.18
C VAL A 122 -46.45 -24.37 19.64
N GLY A 123 -46.66 -25.61 19.17
CA GLY A 123 -47.97 -26.06 18.64
C GLY A 123 -48.27 -25.58 17.22
N LEU A 124 -47.28 -25.09 16.47
CA LEU A 124 -47.37 -24.79 15.06
C LEU A 124 -47.12 -26.05 14.21
N ALA A 125 -47.29 -25.93 12.89
CA ALA A 125 -46.99 -27.01 11.95
C ALA A 125 -45.50 -27.39 11.88
N SER A 126 -44.61 -26.47 12.32
CA SER A 126 -43.18 -26.69 12.50
C SER A 126 -42.68 -25.95 13.75
N GLU A 127 -41.50 -26.34 14.25
CA GLU A 127 -40.84 -25.66 15.36
C GLU A 127 -40.58 -24.17 15.05
N LEU A 128 -40.73 -23.33 16.07
CA LEU A 128 -40.28 -21.94 16.03
C LEU A 128 -38.78 -21.93 16.29
N ASN A 129 -37.98 -21.63 15.29
CA ASN A 129 -36.53 -21.56 15.38
C ASN A 129 -36.09 -20.16 15.77
N ILE A 130 -35.36 -20.03 16.88
CA ILE A 130 -34.74 -18.79 17.34
C ILE A 130 -33.23 -18.94 17.20
N ALA A 131 -32.59 -17.97 16.53
CA ALA A 131 -31.14 -17.90 16.37
C ALA A 131 -30.63 -16.56 16.89
N VAL A 132 -29.48 -16.59 17.55
CA VAL A 132 -28.73 -15.41 18.01
C VAL A 132 -27.27 -15.61 17.69
N GLY A 133 -26.57 -14.51 17.32
CA GLY A 133 -25.15 -14.53 17.04
C GLY A 133 -24.46 -13.34 17.65
N ALA A 134 -23.14 -13.47 17.83
CA ALA A 134 -22.25 -12.41 18.23
C ALA A 134 -20.94 -12.55 17.48
N GLU A 135 -20.43 -11.42 16.99
CA GLU A 135 -19.12 -11.32 16.33
C GLU A 135 -18.29 -10.25 17.04
N TYR A 136 -17.02 -10.56 17.27
CA TYR A 136 -15.99 -9.61 17.64
C TYR A 136 -14.92 -9.61 16.57
N ARG A 137 -14.60 -8.42 16.04
CA ARG A 137 -13.62 -8.21 14.98
C ARG A 137 -12.61 -7.17 15.42
N GLU A 138 -11.36 -7.44 15.12
CA GLU A 138 -10.22 -6.55 15.34
C GLU A 138 -9.44 -6.45 14.02
N GLU A 139 -9.13 -5.24 13.60
CA GLU A 139 -8.39 -4.96 12.37
C GLU A 139 -7.19 -4.11 12.71
N GLU A 140 -6.03 -4.53 12.23
CA GLU A 140 -4.74 -3.81 12.34
C GLU A 140 -4.26 -3.45 10.95
N PHE A 141 -3.72 -2.26 10.77
CA PHE A 141 -3.15 -1.82 9.51
C PHE A 141 -1.81 -1.15 9.73
N ASP A 142 -0.76 -1.73 9.15
CA ASP A 142 0.62 -1.28 9.25
C ASP A 142 1.15 -0.76 7.93
N LEU A 143 1.90 0.35 7.98
CA LEU A 143 2.69 0.88 6.88
C LEU A 143 4.18 0.76 7.19
N PHE A 144 4.94 0.16 6.28
CA PHE A 144 6.38 0.00 6.40
C PHE A 144 7.13 1.01 5.54
N ALA A 145 8.11 1.68 6.14
CA ALA A 145 8.98 2.60 5.41
C ALA A 145 9.80 1.87 4.35
N GLY A 146 9.98 2.53 3.21
CA GLY A 146 10.83 2.05 2.14
C GLY A 146 12.28 2.50 2.22
N ASP A 147 12.99 2.25 1.12
CA ASP A 147 14.35 2.74 0.90
C ASP A 147 14.36 4.28 0.97
N GLU A 148 15.31 4.84 1.71
CA GLU A 148 15.43 6.28 1.86
C GLU A 148 15.56 7.00 0.50
N ALA A 149 16.29 6.39 -0.43
CA ALA A 149 16.45 6.92 -1.78
C ALA A 149 15.13 7.06 -2.56
N SER A 150 14.06 6.35 -2.17
CA SER A 150 12.75 6.42 -2.83
C SER A 150 11.97 7.70 -2.51
N TYR A 151 12.31 8.37 -1.40
CA TYR A 151 11.57 9.55 -0.92
C TYR A 151 12.46 10.74 -0.51
N ILE A 152 13.77 10.55 -0.32
CA ILE A 152 14.65 11.63 0.11
C ILE A 152 14.75 12.75 -0.93
N LEU A 153 14.79 13.98 -0.45
CA LEU A 153 15.04 15.14 -1.27
C LEU A 153 16.56 15.34 -1.44
N GLY A 154 17.06 15.11 -2.64
CA GLY A 154 18.47 15.20 -2.96
C GLY A 154 18.94 16.61 -3.34
N PRO A 155 20.24 16.76 -3.63
CA PRO A 155 20.87 18.07 -3.88
C PRO A 155 20.33 18.79 -5.13
N LEU A 156 19.79 18.08 -6.10
CA LEU A 156 19.23 18.70 -7.31
C LEU A 156 17.79 19.20 -7.13
N ALA A 157 17.23 19.10 -5.93
CA ALA A 157 15.94 19.71 -5.62
C ALA A 157 15.95 21.23 -5.81
N SER A 158 17.09 21.89 -5.58
CA SER A 158 17.27 23.31 -5.87
C SER A 158 17.16 23.66 -7.36
N GLN A 159 17.28 22.67 -8.24
CA GLN A 159 17.05 22.79 -9.69
C GLN A 159 15.62 22.40 -10.11
N GLY A 160 14.72 22.20 -9.15
CA GLY A 160 13.33 21.82 -9.40
C GLY A 160 13.07 20.33 -9.62
N PHE A 161 14.07 19.46 -9.41
CA PHE A 161 13.88 18.02 -9.52
C PHE A 161 13.12 17.44 -8.31
N SER A 162 12.11 16.63 -8.60
CA SER A 162 11.29 15.97 -7.59
C SER A 162 12.03 14.84 -6.88
N SER A 163 11.72 14.64 -5.59
CA SER A 163 12.13 13.46 -4.81
C SER A 163 11.35 12.19 -5.14
N SER A 164 10.33 12.28 -5.96
CA SER A 164 9.53 11.13 -6.35
C SER A 164 10.33 10.16 -7.22
N SER A 165 10.21 8.87 -6.95
CA SER A 165 10.71 7.80 -7.82
C SER A 165 9.83 7.58 -9.07
N ASN A 166 9.30 8.67 -9.62
CA ASN A 166 8.51 8.78 -10.84
C ASN A 166 7.22 7.94 -10.80
N GLY A 167 6.29 8.35 -9.95
CA GLY A 167 4.95 7.80 -9.83
C GLY A 167 4.59 7.27 -8.44
N PHE A 168 5.57 6.84 -7.65
CA PHE A 168 5.38 6.44 -6.27
C PHE A 168 6.54 6.94 -5.41
N GLY A 169 6.26 7.90 -4.57
CA GLY A 169 7.28 8.51 -3.72
C GLY A 169 7.36 7.82 -2.37
N GLY A 170 7.75 6.59 -2.30
CA GLY A 170 8.06 5.82 -1.09
C GLY A 170 7.42 6.24 0.24
N PHE A 171 7.21 5.34 1.15
CA PHE A 171 6.76 5.67 2.52
C PHE A 171 7.95 6.09 3.37
N PRO A 172 8.06 7.37 3.79
CA PRO A 172 9.09 7.80 4.71
C PRO A 172 8.81 7.29 6.13
N ARG A 173 9.87 7.17 6.93
CA ARG A 173 9.79 6.62 8.30
C ARG A 173 8.80 7.32 9.23
N ASN A 174 8.50 8.58 8.96
CA ASN A 174 7.55 9.38 9.76
C ASN A 174 6.08 9.19 9.35
N THR A 175 5.80 8.44 8.30
CA THR A 175 4.44 8.08 7.87
C THR A 175 4.08 6.63 8.17
N SER A 176 4.99 5.84 8.77
CA SER A 176 4.59 4.57 9.33
C SER A 176 3.53 4.84 10.41
N ALA A 177 2.31 4.39 10.15
CA ALA A 177 1.18 4.51 11.05
C ALA A 177 0.68 3.11 11.36
N GLU A 178 0.34 2.89 12.63
CA GLU A 178 -0.38 1.74 13.13
C GLU A 178 -1.78 2.23 13.50
N GLN A 179 -2.81 1.57 13.00
CA GLN A 179 -4.19 1.87 13.33
C GLN A 179 -4.89 0.59 13.79
N ASP A 180 -5.31 0.59 15.06
CA ASP A 180 -6.15 -0.44 15.66
C ASP A 180 -7.61 0.02 15.66
N ASN A 181 -8.53 -0.86 15.28
CA ASN A 181 -9.99 -0.67 15.36
C ASN A 181 -10.65 -1.81 16.11
#